data_9260f818a0980106fab04c0ee2612392
#
_entry.id   9260f818a0980106fab04c0ee2612392
#
_cell.length_a   1.000
_cell.length_b   1.000
_cell.length_c   1.000
_cell.angle_alpha   90.00
_cell.angle_beta   90.00
_cell.angle_gamma   90.00
#
_symmetry.space_group_name_H-M   'P 1'
#
loop_
_entity.id
_entity.type
_entity.pdbx_description
1 polymer ?
#
loop_
_entity_poly.entity_id
_entity_poly.type
_entity_poly.pdbx_seq_one_letter_code
_entity_poly.pdbx_strand_id
1 'polypeptide(L)'
;MGRMDIPAGERIDDIGFGGLKLIQKPDEFCYGIDSVLLADFAAVNHGSADGPAADLGTGSGVVSLILSHKMKNTDIIAVEFQKRSADRARRTIALNGLEDRISVIDGDVKDVSLWGSGYKGLFSMVVSNPPYFPKGSALVNPNDAKGAARHETTAGLREFMACAAYLLRPKGDFFLVHKPSRLVDICCLGREAGLEPKQLCFVSPKAGMTPNILLAHLTAGGGKELKVLPPMAVYDGQGNYTEEILRAYERYFI
;
A
#
# COMPACT_ATOMS: atom_id res chain seq x y z
N MET A 1 -18.97 24.52 4.97
CA MET A 1 -17.70 23.80 4.83
C MET A 1 -16.57 24.80 5.11
N GLY A 2 -15.98 24.78 6.31
CA GLY A 2 -14.87 25.68 6.66
C GLY A 2 -13.66 25.36 5.76
N ARG A 3 -12.96 26.39 5.33
CA ARG A 3 -11.72 26.25 4.55
C ARG A 3 -10.70 25.54 5.45
N MET A 4 -10.36 24.28 5.13
CA MET A 4 -9.32 23.56 5.87
C MET A 4 -8.00 24.31 5.65
N ASP A 5 -7.39 24.78 6.74
CA ASP A 5 -6.10 25.47 6.68
C ASP A 5 -5.02 24.43 6.38
N ILE A 6 -4.36 24.56 5.22
CA ILE A 6 -3.32 23.61 4.77
C ILE A 6 -1.97 24.21 5.18
N PRO A 7 -1.13 23.45 5.93
CA PRO A 7 0.20 23.87 6.28
C PRO A 7 1.04 24.28 5.06
N ALA A 8 1.91 25.27 5.26
CA ALA A 8 2.80 25.75 4.21
C ALA A 8 3.64 24.60 3.61
N GLY A 9 3.71 24.54 2.30
CA GLY A 9 4.42 23.51 1.55
C GLY A 9 3.60 22.23 1.29
N GLU A 10 2.35 22.14 1.76
CA GLU A 10 1.43 21.08 1.34
C GLU A 10 0.50 21.55 0.23
N ARG A 11 -0.04 20.61 -0.55
CA ARG A 11 -1.03 20.86 -1.60
C ARG A 11 -2.12 19.81 -1.58
N ILE A 12 -3.27 20.14 -2.14
CA ILE A 12 -4.37 19.19 -2.38
C ILE A 12 -4.34 18.77 -3.84
N ASP A 13 -4.28 17.48 -4.07
CA ASP A 13 -4.37 16.89 -5.41
C ASP A 13 -5.68 16.11 -5.55
N ASP A 14 -6.30 16.19 -6.73
CA ASP A 14 -7.37 15.29 -7.11
C ASP A 14 -6.76 13.98 -7.59
N ILE A 15 -7.10 12.87 -6.95
CA ILE A 15 -6.53 11.56 -7.32
C ILE A 15 -7.34 10.85 -8.41
N GLY A 16 -8.43 11.45 -8.89
CA GLY A 16 -9.20 10.96 -10.02
C GLY A 16 -10.17 9.83 -9.72
N PHE A 17 -10.43 9.53 -8.44
CA PHE A 17 -11.40 8.54 -8.00
C PHE A 17 -12.60 9.23 -7.33
N GLY A 18 -13.73 9.35 -8.05
CA GLY A 18 -14.96 9.92 -7.49
C GLY A 18 -14.83 11.31 -6.86
N GLY A 19 -13.81 12.10 -7.25
CA GLY A 19 -13.54 13.42 -6.70
C GLY A 19 -12.75 13.40 -5.38
N LEU A 20 -12.20 12.25 -4.98
CA LEU A 20 -11.34 12.14 -3.78
C LEU A 20 -10.11 13.04 -3.86
N LYS A 21 -9.82 13.70 -2.76
CA LYS A 21 -8.71 14.64 -2.61
C LYS A 21 -7.63 14.07 -1.71
N LEU A 22 -6.37 14.30 -2.05
CA LEU A 22 -5.22 13.86 -1.28
C LEU A 22 -4.35 15.05 -0.89
N ILE A 23 -4.00 15.17 0.38
CA ILE A 23 -3.02 16.16 0.84
C ILE A 23 -1.63 15.57 0.67
N GLN A 24 -0.77 16.27 -0.08
CA GLN A 24 0.61 15.86 -0.32
C GLN A 24 1.58 16.98 0.02
N LYS A 25 2.82 16.59 0.28
CA LYS A 25 3.94 17.52 0.45
C LYS A 25 4.98 17.21 -0.63
N PRO A 26 5.18 18.11 -1.61
CA PRO A 26 6.06 17.87 -2.76
C PRO A 26 7.51 17.53 -2.40
N ASP A 27 8.00 18.05 -1.26
CA ASP A 27 9.37 17.78 -0.77
C ASP A 27 9.51 16.42 -0.08
N GLU A 28 8.41 15.67 0.06
CA GLU A 28 8.37 14.33 0.64
C GLU A 28 7.95 13.32 -0.44
N PHE A 29 7.82 12.05 -0.07
CA PHE A 29 7.34 11.02 -1.00
C PHE A 29 5.89 11.32 -1.40
N CYS A 30 5.68 11.60 -2.69
CA CYS A 30 4.38 11.69 -3.31
C CYS A 30 3.96 10.30 -3.85
N TYR A 31 2.66 10.03 -3.86
CA TYR A 31 2.18 8.75 -4.38
C TYR A 31 2.48 8.60 -5.87
N GLY A 32 2.73 7.36 -6.27
CA GLY A 32 2.95 6.97 -7.66
C GLY A 32 1.88 5.98 -8.13
N ILE A 33 2.06 5.54 -9.36
CA ILE A 33 1.20 4.51 -9.98
C ILE A 33 1.15 3.20 -9.19
N ASP A 34 2.21 2.87 -8.47
CA ASP A 34 2.32 1.69 -7.61
C ASP A 34 1.21 1.63 -6.55
N SER A 35 0.86 2.76 -5.93
CA SER A 35 -0.25 2.84 -4.97
C SER A 35 -1.61 2.57 -5.61
N VAL A 36 -1.83 3.08 -6.83
CA VAL A 36 -3.07 2.85 -7.59
C VAL A 36 -3.18 1.38 -8.00
N LEU A 37 -2.09 0.84 -8.53
CA LEU A 37 -2.05 -0.56 -8.96
C LEU A 37 -2.21 -1.53 -7.80
N LEU A 38 -1.62 -1.22 -6.63
CA LEU A 38 -1.81 -2.02 -5.42
C LEU A 38 -3.28 -2.05 -5.00
N ALA A 39 -3.92 -0.87 -4.90
CA ALA A 39 -5.31 -0.77 -4.48
C ALA A 39 -6.26 -1.47 -5.46
N ASP A 40 -6.03 -1.31 -6.78
CA ASP A 40 -6.81 -2.00 -7.81
C ASP A 40 -6.59 -3.52 -7.75
N PHE A 41 -5.34 -3.96 -7.66
CA PHE A 41 -4.99 -5.37 -7.56
C PHE A 41 -5.62 -6.04 -6.33
N ALA A 42 -5.61 -5.35 -5.19
CA ALA A 42 -6.28 -5.82 -3.98
C ALA A 42 -7.78 -5.91 -4.16
N ALA A 43 -8.43 -4.85 -4.65
CA ALA A 43 -9.88 -4.81 -4.83
C ALA A 43 -10.40 -5.88 -5.82
N VAL A 44 -9.62 -6.17 -6.88
CA VAL A 44 -10.02 -7.16 -7.91
C VAL A 44 -9.77 -8.60 -7.45
N ASN A 45 -8.69 -8.85 -6.69
CA ASN A 45 -8.27 -10.21 -6.32
C ASN A 45 -8.63 -10.61 -4.89
N HIS A 46 -9.07 -9.69 -4.05
CA HIS A 46 -9.67 -10.02 -2.76
C HIS A 46 -11.02 -10.70 -3.01
N GLY A 47 -11.17 -11.92 -2.51
CA GLY A 47 -12.44 -12.62 -2.62
C GLY A 47 -13.56 -11.83 -1.93
N SER A 48 -14.81 -12.26 -2.10
CA SER A 48 -16.00 -11.63 -1.50
C SER A 48 -16.08 -11.77 0.03
N ALA A 49 -14.96 -11.85 0.71
CA ALA A 49 -14.87 -12.08 2.13
C ALA A 49 -15.12 -10.79 2.91
N ASP A 50 -16.28 -10.67 3.56
CA ASP A 50 -16.58 -9.55 4.46
C ASP A 50 -15.57 -9.43 5.59
N GLY A 51 -15.24 -8.20 5.97
CA GLY A 51 -14.35 -7.89 7.07
C GLY A 51 -13.53 -6.63 6.84
N PRO A 52 -12.91 -6.10 7.90
CA PRO A 52 -12.08 -4.90 7.80
C PRO A 52 -10.78 -5.16 7.04
N ALA A 53 -10.22 -4.10 6.49
CA ALA A 53 -8.90 -4.07 5.87
C ALA A 53 -7.91 -3.29 6.74
N ALA A 54 -6.61 -3.64 6.66
CA ALA A 54 -5.54 -2.85 7.24
C ALA A 54 -4.59 -2.35 6.13
N ASP A 55 -4.13 -1.10 6.25
CA ASP A 55 -3.15 -0.47 5.37
C ASP A 55 -1.87 -0.18 6.17
N LEU A 56 -0.83 -0.98 5.96
CA LEU A 56 0.41 -0.92 6.73
C LEU A 56 1.43 0.02 6.05
N GLY A 57 1.79 1.09 6.76
CA GLY A 57 2.66 2.15 6.22
C GLY A 57 1.89 3.04 5.24
N THR A 58 0.72 3.51 5.64
CA THR A 58 -0.23 4.21 4.75
C THR A 58 0.29 5.53 4.17
N GLY A 59 1.34 6.12 4.74
CA GLY A 59 1.87 7.41 4.31
C GLY A 59 0.83 8.53 4.41
N SER A 60 0.47 9.13 3.30
CA SER A 60 -0.57 10.16 3.20
C SER A 60 -2.01 9.60 3.11
N GLY A 61 -2.18 8.28 3.17
CA GLY A 61 -3.49 7.63 3.14
C GLY A 61 -4.01 7.28 1.75
N VAL A 62 -3.19 7.35 0.70
CA VAL A 62 -3.66 7.19 -0.69
C VAL A 62 -4.22 5.81 -0.98
N VAL A 63 -3.57 4.72 -0.52
CA VAL A 63 -4.06 3.36 -0.75
C VAL A 63 -5.40 3.16 -0.04
N SER A 64 -5.50 3.59 1.21
CA SER A 64 -6.74 3.57 1.99
C SER A 64 -7.87 4.34 1.29
N LEU A 65 -7.60 5.53 0.73
CA LEU A 65 -8.59 6.32 -0.03
C LEU A 65 -9.10 5.56 -1.26
N ILE A 66 -8.20 5.05 -2.09
CA ILE A 66 -8.58 4.34 -3.31
C ILE A 66 -9.37 3.06 -2.97
N LEU A 67 -8.92 2.31 -1.94
CA LEU A 67 -9.65 1.14 -1.46
C LEU A 67 -11.05 1.49 -0.95
N SER A 68 -11.20 2.58 -0.20
CA SER A 68 -12.52 3.02 0.27
C SER A 68 -13.49 3.35 -0.86
N HIS A 69 -12.97 3.82 -2.00
CA HIS A 69 -13.76 4.06 -3.21
C HIS A 69 -14.13 2.76 -3.93
N LYS A 70 -13.16 1.86 -4.10
CA LYS A 70 -13.36 0.58 -4.83
C LYS A 70 -14.14 -0.45 -4.00
N MET A 71 -14.04 -0.40 -2.67
CA MET A 71 -14.64 -1.36 -1.72
C MET A 71 -15.52 -0.63 -0.71
N LYS A 72 -16.69 -0.19 -1.14
CA LYS A 72 -17.58 0.72 -0.40
C LYS A 72 -18.04 0.24 0.97
N ASN A 73 -18.04 -1.06 1.22
CA ASN A 73 -18.50 -1.68 2.47
C ASN A 73 -17.35 -2.14 3.38
N THR A 74 -16.10 -1.74 3.09
CA THR A 74 -14.93 -2.15 3.86
C THR A 74 -14.46 -1.01 4.75
N ASP A 75 -14.38 -1.25 6.05
CA ASP A 75 -13.72 -0.36 6.99
C ASP A 75 -12.21 -0.59 6.95
N ILE A 76 -11.44 0.50 7.07
CA ILE A 76 -9.98 0.44 6.90
C ILE A 76 -9.30 0.99 8.15
N ILE A 77 -8.34 0.25 8.67
CA ILE A 77 -7.43 0.73 9.71
C ILE A 77 -6.05 0.92 9.11
N ALA A 78 -5.63 2.16 9.02
CA ALA A 78 -4.34 2.57 8.46
C ALA A 78 -3.32 2.78 9.57
N VAL A 79 -2.07 2.32 9.38
CA VAL A 79 -0.98 2.52 10.33
C VAL A 79 0.16 3.28 9.67
N GLU A 80 0.67 4.29 10.37
CA GLU A 80 1.82 5.07 9.90
C GLU A 80 2.75 5.40 11.07
N PHE A 81 4.04 5.12 10.90
CA PHE A 81 5.08 5.37 11.90
C PHE A 81 5.45 6.85 12.00
N GLN A 82 5.48 7.55 10.88
CA GLN A 82 5.86 8.95 10.83
C GLN A 82 4.68 9.84 11.23
N LYS A 83 4.73 10.42 12.43
CA LYS A 83 3.63 11.27 12.98
C LYS A 83 3.13 12.35 12.02
N ARG A 84 4.03 12.96 11.23
CA ARG A 84 3.65 13.98 10.23
C ARG A 84 2.84 13.40 9.08
N SER A 85 3.20 12.20 8.62
CA SER A 85 2.47 11.49 7.57
C SER A 85 1.13 10.99 8.08
N ALA A 86 1.08 10.44 9.29
CA ALA A 86 -0.16 10.02 9.95
C ALA A 86 -1.13 11.20 10.17
N ASP A 87 -0.64 12.37 10.60
CA ASP A 87 -1.46 13.59 10.69
C ASP A 87 -2.01 13.99 9.32
N ARG A 88 -1.17 13.97 8.28
CA ARG A 88 -1.59 14.27 6.90
C ARG A 88 -2.65 13.28 6.42
N ALA A 89 -2.49 11.98 6.71
CA ALA A 89 -3.48 10.97 6.39
C ALA A 89 -4.83 11.25 7.07
N ARG A 90 -4.85 11.60 8.36
CA ARG A 90 -6.09 11.98 9.06
C ARG A 90 -6.76 13.20 8.44
N ARG A 91 -5.99 14.25 8.12
CA ARG A 91 -6.53 15.43 7.42
C ARG A 91 -7.05 15.10 6.03
N THR A 92 -6.36 14.21 5.32
CA THR A 92 -6.81 13.70 4.02
C THR A 92 -8.15 12.97 4.15
N ILE A 93 -8.30 12.10 5.15
CA ILE A 93 -9.53 11.34 5.42
C ILE A 93 -10.68 12.30 5.76
N ALA A 94 -10.44 13.26 6.66
CA ALA A 94 -11.43 14.28 7.06
C ALA A 94 -11.84 15.18 5.89
N LEU A 95 -10.89 15.54 4.99
CA LEU A 95 -11.18 16.32 3.79
C LEU A 95 -12.19 15.63 2.86
N ASN A 96 -12.21 14.29 2.89
CA ASN A 96 -13.12 13.46 2.08
C ASN A 96 -14.36 12.97 2.84
N GLY A 97 -14.52 13.30 4.13
CA GLY A 97 -15.65 12.85 4.97
C GLY A 97 -15.68 11.34 5.16
N LEU A 98 -14.50 10.72 5.35
CA LEU A 98 -14.34 9.25 5.45
C LEU A 98 -13.93 8.78 6.87
N GLU A 99 -14.06 9.64 7.90
CA GLU A 99 -13.65 9.34 9.28
C GLU A 99 -14.39 8.15 9.88
N ASP A 100 -15.63 7.93 9.46
CA ASP A 100 -16.44 6.78 9.90
C ASP A 100 -15.99 5.46 9.28
N ARG A 101 -15.17 5.50 8.23
CA ARG A 101 -14.73 4.31 7.47
C ARG A 101 -13.23 4.06 7.51
N ILE A 102 -12.44 5.10 7.71
CA ILE A 102 -10.98 4.99 7.73
C ILE A 102 -10.46 5.61 9.01
N SER A 103 -9.80 4.82 9.84
CA SER A 103 -9.09 5.29 11.03
C SER A 103 -7.59 5.18 10.85
N VAL A 104 -6.83 6.12 11.46
CA VAL A 104 -5.36 6.14 11.37
C VAL A 104 -4.74 5.98 12.75
N ILE A 105 -3.89 4.99 12.90
CA ILE A 105 -3.10 4.71 14.10
C ILE A 105 -1.66 5.21 13.89
N ASP A 106 -1.17 6.04 14.82
CA ASP A 106 0.26 6.36 14.90
C ASP A 106 1.00 5.16 15.49
N GLY A 107 1.82 4.50 14.69
CA GLY A 107 2.50 3.33 15.21
C GLY A 107 3.48 2.68 14.25
N ASP A 108 4.37 1.89 14.82
CA ASP A 108 5.34 1.07 14.07
C ASP A 108 4.76 -0.32 13.85
N VAL A 109 4.76 -0.80 12.62
CA VAL A 109 4.33 -2.18 12.27
C VAL A 109 5.14 -3.27 13.02
N LYS A 110 6.31 -2.92 13.56
CA LYS A 110 7.10 -3.81 14.44
C LYS A 110 6.43 -4.04 15.79
N ASP A 111 5.63 -3.10 16.23
CA ASP A 111 4.99 -3.16 17.54
C ASP A 111 3.57 -3.73 17.42
N VAL A 112 3.49 -5.06 17.45
CA VAL A 112 2.20 -5.75 17.43
C VAL A 112 1.31 -5.43 18.64
N SER A 113 1.87 -4.86 19.72
CA SER A 113 1.10 -4.45 20.90
C SER A 113 0.15 -3.29 20.62
N LEU A 114 0.46 -2.46 19.61
CA LEU A 114 -0.41 -1.39 19.10
C LEU A 114 -1.81 -1.88 18.74
N TRP A 115 -1.87 -3.08 18.21
CA TRP A 115 -3.12 -3.65 17.75
C TRP A 115 -3.96 -4.25 18.88
N GLY A 116 -3.35 -4.53 20.05
CA GLY A 116 -4.02 -5.22 21.13
C GLY A 116 -4.56 -6.60 20.69
N SER A 117 -5.12 -7.35 21.63
CA SER A 117 -5.63 -8.70 21.33
C SER A 117 -6.89 -8.70 20.45
N GLY A 118 -7.63 -7.60 20.39
CA GLY A 118 -8.86 -7.48 19.61
C GLY A 118 -8.66 -7.45 18.10
N TYR A 119 -7.47 -7.15 17.62
CA TYR A 119 -7.17 -7.07 16.18
C TYR A 119 -6.52 -8.34 15.62
N LYS A 120 -6.04 -9.24 16.49
CA LYS A 120 -5.40 -10.47 16.06
C LYS A 120 -6.38 -11.36 15.30
N GLY A 121 -6.04 -11.69 14.05
CA GLY A 121 -6.87 -12.56 13.23
C GLY A 121 -8.24 -11.97 12.84
N LEU A 122 -8.38 -10.65 12.88
CA LEU A 122 -9.64 -9.96 12.59
C LEU A 122 -9.80 -9.62 11.10
N PHE A 123 -8.71 -9.23 10.43
CA PHE A 123 -8.75 -8.63 9.11
C PHE A 123 -8.95 -9.66 8.00
N SER A 124 -9.85 -9.35 7.07
CA SER A 124 -10.00 -10.12 5.84
C SER A 124 -8.89 -9.81 4.84
N MET A 125 -8.39 -8.59 4.86
CA MET A 125 -7.39 -8.07 3.95
C MET A 125 -6.37 -7.20 4.67
N VAL A 126 -5.11 -7.31 4.27
CA VAL A 126 -4.04 -6.38 4.61
C VAL A 126 -3.41 -5.91 3.31
N VAL A 127 -3.11 -4.62 3.20
CA VAL A 127 -2.36 -4.05 2.07
C VAL A 127 -1.11 -3.34 2.56
N SER A 128 -0.08 -3.26 1.73
CA SER A 128 1.11 -2.46 2.04
C SER A 128 1.87 -2.03 0.79
N ASN A 129 2.28 -0.77 0.77
CA ASN A 129 3.31 -0.23 -0.11
C ASN A 129 4.53 0.13 0.75
N PRO A 130 5.33 -0.86 1.18
CA PRO A 130 6.41 -0.64 2.13
C PRO A 130 7.57 0.14 1.50
N PRO A 131 8.42 0.81 2.28
CA PRO A 131 9.59 1.49 1.74
C PRO A 131 10.53 0.50 1.03
N TYR A 132 10.99 0.87 -0.18
CA TYR A 132 11.76 -0.03 -1.06
C TYR A 132 13.24 -0.17 -0.72
N PHE A 133 13.73 0.40 0.38
CA PHE A 133 15.15 0.41 0.71
C PHE A 133 15.51 -0.76 1.62
N PRO A 134 16.53 -1.58 1.25
CA PRO A 134 17.13 -2.53 2.19
C PRO A 134 17.77 -1.78 3.36
N LYS A 135 17.78 -2.40 4.56
CA LYS A 135 18.60 -1.91 5.69
C LYS A 135 20.03 -1.68 5.19
N GLY A 136 20.55 -0.47 5.33
CA GLY A 136 21.93 -0.12 4.99
C GLY A 136 22.20 0.33 3.54
N SER A 137 21.20 0.46 2.68
CA SER A 137 21.38 0.88 1.28
C SER A 137 21.06 2.36 1.01
N ALA A 138 21.12 3.22 2.02
CA ALA A 138 21.03 4.64 1.79
C ALA A 138 22.23 5.11 0.97
N LEU A 139 21.97 5.77 -0.15
CA LEU A 139 22.89 6.79 -0.64
C LEU A 139 22.96 7.88 0.44
N VAL A 140 23.87 7.68 1.38
CA VAL A 140 24.14 8.64 2.44
C VAL A 140 24.66 9.90 1.74
N ASN A 141 23.85 10.94 1.74
CA ASN A 141 24.40 12.26 1.54
C ASN A 141 25.37 12.48 2.71
N PRO A 142 26.70 12.66 2.47
CA PRO A 142 27.71 12.65 3.56
C PRO A 142 27.46 13.68 4.66
N ASN A 143 26.54 14.63 4.43
CA ASN A 143 26.19 15.69 5.37
C ASN A 143 24.93 15.43 6.20
N ASP A 144 24.27 14.28 6.07
CA ASP A 144 23.04 13.98 6.80
C ASP A 144 23.22 12.86 7.84
N ALA A 145 23.92 13.17 8.93
CA ALA A 145 24.05 12.29 10.10
C ALA A 145 22.68 11.90 10.71
N LYS A 146 21.59 12.63 10.40
CA LYS A 146 20.21 12.28 10.80
C LYS A 146 19.59 11.24 9.86
N GLY A 147 20.09 11.07 8.64
CA GLY A 147 19.66 10.04 7.70
C GLY A 147 20.02 8.64 8.18
N ALA A 148 21.26 8.46 8.67
CA ALA A 148 21.75 7.16 9.14
C ALA A 148 20.94 6.59 10.33
N ALA A 149 20.58 7.44 11.29
CA ALA A 149 19.77 7.04 12.45
C ALA A 149 18.32 6.64 12.09
N ARG A 150 17.77 7.16 10.98
CA ARG A 150 16.42 6.79 10.49
C ARG A 150 16.38 5.40 9.85
N HIS A 151 17.51 4.92 9.29
CA HIS A 151 17.58 3.65 8.59
C HIS A 151 17.64 2.43 9.53
N GLU A 152 18.12 2.59 10.76
CA GLU A 152 18.11 1.52 11.75
C GLU A 152 16.74 1.33 12.42
N THR A 153 15.85 2.32 12.34
CA THR A 153 14.55 2.31 13.01
C THR A 153 13.38 1.91 12.11
N THR A 154 13.51 2.01 10.79
CA THR A 154 12.42 1.70 9.86
C THR A 154 12.17 0.20 9.76
N ALA A 155 10.89 -0.22 9.78
CA ALA A 155 10.48 -1.60 9.57
C ALA A 155 10.90 -2.08 8.16
N GLY A 156 11.42 -3.30 8.07
CA GLY A 156 11.73 -3.95 6.81
C GLY A 156 10.62 -4.91 6.37
N LEU A 157 10.80 -5.55 5.22
CA LEU A 157 9.81 -6.46 4.65
C LEU A 157 9.39 -7.60 5.61
N ARG A 158 10.32 -8.11 6.43
CA ARG A 158 10.05 -9.16 7.43
C ARG A 158 9.02 -8.70 8.47
N GLU A 159 9.16 -7.49 8.94
CA GLU A 159 8.27 -6.92 9.94
C GLU A 159 6.87 -6.66 9.36
N PHE A 160 6.79 -6.20 8.12
CA PHE A 160 5.50 -6.07 7.41
C PHE A 160 4.80 -7.42 7.22
N MET A 161 5.54 -8.48 6.82
CA MET A 161 5.00 -9.83 6.70
C MET A 161 4.48 -10.36 8.05
N ALA A 162 5.27 -10.19 9.12
CA ALA A 162 4.89 -10.64 10.47
C ALA A 162 3.63 -9.90 10.98
N CYS A 163 3.56 -8.58 10.79
CA CYS A 163 2.39 -7.79 11.14
C CYS A 163 1.15 -8.22 10.35
N ALA A 164 1.27 -8.37 9.04
CA ALA A 164 0.16 -8.83 8.20
C ALA A 164 -0.34 -10.21 8.64
N ALA A 165 0.56 -11.16 8.91
CA ALA A 165 0.20 -12.50 9.39
C ALA A 165 -0.50 -12.48 10.76
N TYR A 166 -0.09 -11.56 11.66
CA TYR A 166 -0.73 -11.38 12.96
C TYR A 166 -2.19 -10.87 12.83
N LEU A 167 -2.40 -9.93 11.92
CA LEU A 167 -3.69 -9.26 11.72
C LEU A 167 -4.70 -10.11 10.95
N LEU A 168 -4.23 -10.88 9.97
CA LEU A 168 -5.10 -11.63 9.07
C LEU A 168 -5.78 -12.81 9.77
N ARG A 169 -7.08 -12.94 9.51
CA ARG A 169 -7.80 -14.16 9.83
C ARG A 169 -7.33 -15.33 8.96
N PRO A 170 -7.62 -16.59 9.32
CA PRO A 170 -7.38 -17.73 8.42
C PRO A 170 -8.00 -17.48 7.04
N LYS A 171 -7.20 -17.70 5.98
CA LYS A 171 -7.57 -17.43 4.58
C LYS A 171 -7.77 -15.94 4.24
N GLY A 172 -7.37 -15.03 5.11
CA GLY A 172 -7.28 -13.61 4.78
C GLY A 172 -6.12 -13.33 3.82
N ASP A 173 -6.22 -12.23 3.09
CA ASP A 173 -5.34 -11.89 1.98
C ASP A 173 -4.39 -10.75 2.32
N PHE A 174 -3.12 -10.90 1.96
CA PHE A 174 -2.12 -9.86 2.02
C PHE A 174 -1.70 -9.44 0.61
N PHE A 175 -1.91 -8.18 0.29
CA PHE A 175 -1.47 -7.58 -0.98
C PHE A 175 -0.34 -6.61 -0.74
N LEU A 176 0.72 -6.72 -1.52
CA LEU A 176 1.81 -5.76 -1.46
C LEU A 176 2.34 -5.41 -2.85
N VAL A 177 2.85 -4.19 -2.98
CA VAL A 177 3.62 -3.76 -4.13
C VAL A 177 5.09 -3.61 -3.75
N HIS A 178 6.00 -4.05 -4.61
CA HIS A 178 7.44 -3.95 -4.37
C HIS A 178 8.24 -4.00 -5.68
N LYS A 179 9.56 -3.88 -5.60
CA LYS A 179 10.46 -4.10 -6.73
C LYS A 179 10.55 -5.61 -7.05
N PRO A 180 10.60 -6.02 -8.35
CA PRO A 180 10.79 -7.41 -8.75
C PRO A 180 12.04 -8.07 -8.16
N SER A 181 13.10 -7.32 -7.92
CA SER A 181 14.33 -7.82 -7.30
C SER A 181 14.14 -8.39 -5.89
N ARG A 182 13.01 -8.11 -5.24
CA ARG A 182 12.67 -8.63 -3.90
C ARG A 182 11.73 -9.84 -3.95
N LEU A 183 11.46 -10.39 -5.13
CA LEU A 183 10.54 -11.53 -5.30
C LEU A 183 10.90 -12.71 -4.39
N VAL A 184 12.17 -13.10 -4.35
CA VAL A 184 12.61 -14.24 -3.53
C VAL A 184 12.40 -13.94 -2.05
N ASP A 185 12.75 -12.74 -1.59
CA ASP A 185 12.52 -12.33 -0.20
C ASP A 185 11.03 -12.33 0.14
N ILE A 186 10.17 -11.83 -0.75
CA ILE A 186 8.72 -11.82 -0.56
C ILE A 186 8.18 -13.23 -0.38
N CYS A 187 8.59 -14.18 -1.23
CA CYS A 187 8.14 -15.56 -1.14
C CYS A 187 8.68 -16.27 0.13
N CYS A 188 9.96 -16.10 0.45
CA CYS A 188 10.57 -16.75 1.60
C CYS A 188 10.02 -16.18 2.90
N LEU A 189 10.05 -14.86 3.08
CA LEU A 189 9.56 -14.20 4.29
C LEU A 189 8.04 -14.37 4.47
N GLY A 190 7.29 -14.36 3.36
CA GLY A 190 5.86 -14.67 3.39
C GLY A 190 5.60 -16.04 3.97
N ARG A 191 6.23 -17.09 3.44
CA ARG A 191 6.09 -18.47 3.95
C ARG A 191 6.56 -18.63 5.39
N GLU A 192 7.67 -18.00 5.77
CA GLU A 192 8.14 -17.97 7.16
C GLU A 192 7.09 -17.38 8.12
N ALA A 193 6.34 -16.37 7.65
CA ALA A 193 5.26 -15.76 8.40
C ALA A 193 3.91 -16.52 8.32
N GLY A 194 3.82 -17.61 7.56
CA GLY A 194 2.57 -18.35 7.35
C GLY A 194 1.66 -17.76 6.27
N LEU A 195 2.20 -16.87 5.42
CA LEU A 195 1.52 -16.27 4.26
C LEU A 195 1.99 -16.98 2.99
N GLU A 196 1.14 -17.78 2.37
CA GLU A 196 1.48 -18.48 1.13
C GLU A 196 1.27 -17.59 -0.09
N PRO A 197 2.29 -17.39 -0.95
CA PRO A 197 2.14 -16.65 -2.21
C PRO A 197 1.12 -17.31 -3.14
N LYS A 198 0.17 -16.53 -3.65
CA LYS A 198 -0.94 -17.00 -4.48
C LYS A 198 -0.93 -16.40 -5.88
N GLN A 199 -0.62 -15.12 -6.00
CA GLN A 199 -0.58 -14.46 -7.30
C GLN A 199 0.57 -13.45 -7.36
N LEU A 200 1.19 -13.35 -8.53
CA LEU A 200 2.18 -12.34 -8.86
C LEU A 200 1.80 -11.67 -10.18
N CYS A 201 1.92 -10.36 -10.24
CA CYS A 201 1.81 -9.59 -11.47
C CYS A 201 3.03 -8.68 -11.63
N PHE A 202 3.74 -8.81 -12.74
CA PHE A 202 4.87 -7.96 -13.09
C PHE A 202 4.38 -6.78 -13.93
N VAL A 203 4.82 -5.57 -13.58
CA VAL A 203 4.47 -4.38 -14.32
C VAL A 203 5.73 -3.72 -14.86
N SER A 204 5.73 -3.43 -16.14
CA SER A 204 6.82 -2.78 -16.88
C SER A 204 6.44 -1.36 -17.27
N PRO A 205 7.39 -0.42 -17.42
CA PRO A 205 7.10 0.91 -17.94
C PRO A 205 6.45 0.86 -19.34
N LYS A 206 6.94 -0.03 -20.21
CA LYS A 206 6.40 -0.31 -21.55
C LYS A 206 6.50 -1.80 -21.86
N ALA A 207 5.70 -2.28 -22.80
CA ALA A 207 5.77 -3.66 -23.29
C ALA A 207 7.20 -4.00 -23.76
N GLY A 208 7.70 -5.16 -23.36
CA GLY A 208 9.05 -5.63 -23.70
C GLY A 208 10.19 -5.04 -22.85
N MET A 209 9.91 -4.08 -21.96
CA MET A 209 10.90 -3.56 -21.00
C MET A 209 10.94 -4.43 -19.73
N THR A 210 12.08 -4.36 -19.03
CA THR A 210 12.23 -5.03 -17.73
C THR A 210 11.20 -4.50 -16.73
N PRO A 211 10.46 -5.38 -16.04
CA PRO A 211 9.52 -4.98 -15.00
C PRO A 211 10.24 -4.22 -13.87
N ASN A 212 9.62 -3.16 -13.40
CA ASN A 212 10.11 -2.36 -12.27
C ASN A 212 9.16 -2.37 -11.07
N ILE A 213 7.95 -2.90 -11.23
CA ILE A 213 6.95 -3.08 -10.18
C ILE A 213 6.54 -4.56 -10.14
N LEU A 214 6.38 -5.08 -8.93
CA LEU A 214 5.81 -6.38 -8.63
C LEU A 214 4.61 -6.21 -7.70
N LEU A 215 3.46 -6.68 -8.12
CA LEU A 215 2.28 -6.84 -7.28
C LEU A 215 2.24 -8.29 -6.80
N ALA A 216 2.12 -8.49 -5.50
CA ALA A 216 2.09 -9.83 -4.90
C ALA A 216 0.86 -9.97 -4.00
N HIS A 217 0.20 -11.11 -4.13
CA HIS A 217 -0.90 -11.56 -3.29
C HIS A 217 -0.46 -12.82 -2.53
N LEU A 218 -0.59 -12.79 -1.22
CA LEU A 218 -0.32 -13.90 -0.32
C LEU A 218 -1.57 -14.16 0.53
N THR A 219 -1.78 -15.42 0.95
CA THR A 219 -2.95 -15.80 1.77
C THR A 219 -2.51 -16.47 3.06
N ALA A 220 -3.06 -16.04 4.20
CA ALA A 220 -2.80 -16.62 5.51
C ALA A 220 -3.26 -18.08 5.58
N GLY A 221 -2.31 -19.01 5.84
CA GLY A 221 -2.58 -20.45 5.83
C GLY A 221 -3.07 -20.95 4.46
N GLY A 222 -2.68 -20.30 3.37
CA GLY A 222 -2.99 -20.71 2.00
C GLY A 222 -2.40 -22.06 1.65
N GLY A 223 -3.06 -22.81 0.76
CA GLY A 223 -2.47 -23.98 0.11
C GLY A 223 -1.40 -23.57 -0.90
N LYS A 224 -0.47 -24.46 -1.23
CA LYS A 224 0.52 -24.25 -2.29
C LYS A 224 -0.22 -24.00 -3.62
N GLU A 225 0.40 -23.44 -4.57
CA GLU A 225 -0.02 -23.03 -5.92
C GLU A 225 0.09 -21.52 -6.12
N LEU A 226 1.13 -21.14 -6.83
CA LEU A 226 1.40 -19.77 -7.21
C LEU A 226 0.98 -19.57 -8.68
N LYS A 227 0.13 -18.57 -8.93
CA LYS A 227 -0.24 -18.16 -10.27
C LYS A 227 0.53 -16.89 -10.66
N VAL A 228 1.27 -16.93 -11.75
CA VAL A 228 1.82 -15.73 -12.38
C VAL A 228 0.78 -15.20 -13.36
N LEU A 229 0.30 -14.00 -13.11
CA LEU A 229 -0.67 -13.32 -13.97
C LEU A 229 0.01 -12.77 -15.23
N PRO A 230 -0.74 -12.50 -16.31
CA PRO A 230 -0.20 -11.79 -17.46
C PRO A 230 0.48 -10.49 -17.03
N PRO A 231 1.68 -10.18 -17.55
CA PRO A 231 2.37 -8.96 -17.21
C PRO A 231 1.63 -7.74 -17.75
N MET A 232 1.69 -6.64 -17.00
CA MET A 232 1.11 -5.35 -17.40
C MET A 232 2.18 -4.41 -17.94
N ALA A 233 1.82 -3.52 -18.84
CA ALA A 233 2.64 -2.38 -19.25
C ALA A 233 1.93 -1.08 -18.87
N VAL A 234 2.70 -0.10 -18.33
CA VAL A 234 2.13 1.21 -17.96
C VAL A 234 1.76 2.01 -19.19
N TYR A 235 2.67 2.07 -20.17
CA TYR A 235 2.50 2.85 -21.38
C TYR A 235 2.50 1.96 -22.63
N ASP A 236 1.70 2.34 -23.60
CA ASP A 236 1.71 1.78 -24.96
C ASP A 236 2.92 2.26 -25.78
N GLY A 237 2.98 1.88 -27.04
CA GLY A 237 4.02 2.31 -27.98
C GLY A 237 4.02 3.82 -28.27
N GLN A 238 2.92 4.50 -28.04
CA GLN A 238 2.73 5.93 -28.28
C GLN A 238 2.95 6.79 -27.02
N GLY A 239 3.10 6.17 -25.85
CA GLY A 239 3.31 6.85 -24.58
C GLY A 239 2.02 7.18 -23.82
N ASN A 240 0.87 6.65 -24.23
CA ASN A 240 -0.37 6.73 -23.49
C ASN A 240 -0.47 5.59 -22.47
N TYR A 241 -1.29 5.75 -21.45
CA TYR A 241 -1.62 4.64 -20.55
C TYR A 241 -2.33 3.51 -21.33
N THR A 242 -1.94 2.27 -21.01
CA THR A 242 -2.61 1.08 -21.54
C THR A 242 -4.05 0.95 -20.98
N GLU A 243 -4.87 0.12 -21.62
CA GLU A 243 -6.25 -0.12 -21.16
C GLU A 243 -6.29 -0.67 -19.73
N GLU A 244 -5.34 -1.54 -19.35
CA GLU A 244 -5.25 -2.07 -18.00
C GLU A 244 -5.02 -0.96 -16.97
N ILE A 245 -4.15 0.00 -17.28
CA ILE A 245 -3.86 1.14 -16.42
C ILE A 245 -5.06 2.09 -16.36
N LEU A 246 -5.68 2.38 -17.49
CA LEU A 246 -6.89 3.21 -17.53
C LEU A 246 -8.02 2.58 -16.71
N ARG A 247 -8.17 1.26 -16.76
CA ARG A 247 -9.14 0.52 -15.94
C ARG A 247 -8.79 0.65 -14.45
N ALA A 248 -7.53 0.48 -14.06
CA ALA A 248 -7.11 0.65 -12.67
C ALA A 248 -7.41 2.04 -12.13
N TYR A 249 -7.30 3.08 -12.98
CA TYR A 249 -7.67 4.47 -12.67
C TYR A 249 -9.16 4.78 -12.86
N GLU A 250 -9.97 3.82 -13.30
CA GLU A 250 -11.40 4.02 -13.67
C GLU A 250 -11.61 5.12 -14.72
N ARG A 251 -10.62 5.32 -15.57
CA ARG A 251 -10.66 6.30 -16.67
C ARG A 251 -11.02 5.59 -17.97
N TYR A 252 -12.29 5.28 -18.11
CA TYR A 252 -12.80 4.74 -19.37
C TYR A 252 -12.92 5.87 -20.40
N PHE A 253 -12.38 5.65 -21.60
CA PHE A 253 -12.75 6.51 -22.72
C PHE A 253 -14.23 6.27 -23.03
N ILE A 254 -15.02 7.32 -22.89
CA ILE A 254 -16.40 7.41 -23.40
C ILE A 254 -16.32 7.70 -24.89
#